data_ae92e7c08c517b9079acd76145f33653
#
_entry.id   ae92e7c08c517b9079acd76145f33653
#
_cell.length_a   1.000
_cell.length_b   1.000
_cell.length_c   1.000
_cell.angle_alpha   90.00
_cell.angle_beta   90.00
_cell.angle_gamma   90.00
#
_symmetry.space_group_name_H-M   'P 1'
#
loop_
_entity.id
_entity.type
_entity.pdbx_description
1 polymer ?
#
loop_
_entity_poly.entity_id
_entity_poly.type
_entity_poly.pdbx_seq_one_letter_code
_entity_poly.pdbx_strand_id
1 'polypeptide(L)'
;MEFSTGETDISTAGDDTTRPAAKTPRKGASAKKTKAKAQTKAVTMDKDDRGSEELVAVAAADAVAKAVAASSADVSDSKKVNPRRFNIVTDESRDANLTEFGKETLKDRYLLPGENYQDLFARVADAYADDQAHAQRLYDYISNLWFMPATPVLSNGGTARGLPISCYLNSVEDSLNGIVDTWNENVWLASKGGGIGTYWGNVRGIGEPVGLNGKTSGIIPFVRVMDSLTLAISQGSLRRGSAACYIDICHPEIEEFLEIRKPSGDFNRKALNLHHGVLVTDEFMEKVRAGEEFDLVSPRDGSVRKTVDARSLFQKLVETRLATGEPYIVFSDTVNAMMPKHHRDLGLKVSTSNLCSEITLPTGRDHLGNDRTAVCCLSSLNLEKWDEWNTDKRFIEDVMRFLDNVLQDYIDRAPPEMARAKYSASRERSVGMGVMGFHSFLQSKNLPLEGPMAKAWNIKMFQHISTKANEASMMLAHERGPCPDAEEMGAMERFSCKMAIAP
;
A
#
# COMPACT_ATOMS: atom_id res chain seq x y z
N MET A 1 -36.11 33.87 -5.75
CA MET A 1 -36.61 32.77 -6.60
C MET A 1 -37.02 31.67 -5.65
N GLU A 2 -38.32 31.59 -5.45
CA GLU A 2 -38.99 30.63 -4.57
C GLU A 2 -39.02 29.27 -5.25
N PHE A 3 -38.73 28.20 -4.52
CA PHE A 3 -39.03 26.84 -4.94
C PHE A 3 -40.07 26.23 -4.00
N SER A 4 -41.21 25.94 -4.63
CA SER A 4 -42.39 25.32 -4.11
C SER A 4 -42.14 23.88 -3.68
N THR A 5 -42.65 23.55 -2.49
CA THR A 5 -42.82 22.21 -1.94
C THR A 5 -44.00 21.50 -2.58
N GLY A 6 -43.80 20.30 -3.09
CA GLY A 6 -44.85 19.38 -3.53
C GLY A 6 -44.81 18.08 -2.74
N GLU A 7 -45.72 17.94 -1.79
CA GLU A 7 -46.03 16.67 -1.14
C GLU A 7 -46.82 15.77 -2.09
N THR A 8 -46.51 14.50 -2.16
CA THR A 8 -47.42 13.48 -2.69
C THR A 8 -47.48 12.29 -1.75
N ASP A 9 -48.70 12.09 -1.27
CA ASP A 9 -49.19 10.99 -0.45
C ASP A 9 -48.96 9.62 -1.11
N ILE A 10 -48.59 8.64 -0.28
CA ILE A 10 -48.61 7.22 -0.61
C ILE A 10 -49.74 6.56 0.22
N SER A 11 -50.76 6.13 -0.46
CA SER A 11 -51.85 5.30 0.09
C SER A 11 -51.50 3.81 0.03
N THR A 12 -51.82 3.16 1.11
CA THR A 12 -51.75 1.72 1.40
C THR A 12 -52.87 0.91 0.73
N ALA A 13 -52.54 -0.31 0.26
CA ALA A 13 -53.36 -1.54 0.22
C ALA A 13 -52.47 -2.66 -0.38
N GLY A 14 -52.29 -3.88 0.10
CA GLY A 14 -53.12 -4.76 0.88
C GLY A 14 -52.85 -6.16 0.34
N ASP A 15 -52.33 -7.02 1.18
CA ASP A 15 -52.42 -8.48 1.30
C ASP A 15 -52.89 -9.31 0.08
N ASP A 16 -52.18 -10.34 -0.31
CA ASP A 16 -52.64 -11.73 -0.12
C ASP A 16 -51.58 -12.80 -0.50
N THR A 17 -51.61 -13.81 0.32
CA THR A 17 -50.94 -15.09 0.41
C THR A 17 -50.97 -15.96 -0.85
N THR A 18 -49.92 -16.77 -1.13
CA THR A 18 -49.91 -18.25 -1.01
C THR A 18 -48.63 -18.88 -1.52
N ARG A 19 -47.96 -19.60 -0.62
CA ARG A 19 -47.02 -20.69 -0.94
C ARG A 19 -47.80 -21.96 -1.31
N PRO A 20 -47.20 -22.89 -2.06
CA PRO A 20 -47.12 -24.24 -1.52
C PRO A 20 -45.74 -24.91 -1.59
N ALA A 21 -45.61 -25.85 -0.68
CA ALA A 21 -44.45 -26.55 -0.20
C ALA A 21 -43.90 -27.67 -1.11
N ALA A 22 -42.69 -28.08 -0.73
CA ALA A 22 -41.88 -29.17 -1.21
C ALA A 22 -42.53 -30.56 -1.21
N LYS A 23 -42.05 -31.42 -2.11
CA LYS A 23 -42.04 -32.89 -1.93
C LYS A 23 -40.80 -33.47 -2.60
N THR A 24 -39.89 -34.07 -1.80
CA THR A 24 -39.04 -35.20 -2.18
C THR A 24 -39.85 -36.49 -2.21
N PRO A 25 -39.48 -37.49 -3.02
CA PRO A 25 -38.88 -38.67 -2.45
C PRO A 25 -37.85 -39.46 -3.33
N ARG A 26 -36.88 -39.99 -2.67
CA ARG A 26 -36.24 -41.29 -2.58
C ARG A 26 -36.19 -42.29 -3.79
N LYS A 27 -34.93 -42.78 -3.93
CA LYS A 27 -34.42 -44.16 -4.19
C LYS A 27 -34.47 -44.74 -5.60
N GLY A 28 -33.26 -45.02 -6.11
CA GLY A 28 -32.75 -46.38 -6.23
C GLY A 28 -32.53 -46.85 -7.68
N ALA A 29 -31.32 -47.20 -8.02
CA ALA A 29 -30.91 -48.39 -8.72
C ALA A 29 -29.72 -48.21 -9.67
N SER A 30 -28.64 -48.86 -9.26
CA SER A 30 -27.89 -49.87 -10.03
C SER A 30 -27.15 -49.51 -11.32
N ALA A 31 -25.88 -49.80 -11.22
CA ALA A 31 -24.80 -49.74 -12.20
C ALA A 31 -25.06 -50.45 -13.55
N LYS A 32 -24.52 -49.84 -14.62
CA LYS A 32 -23.93 -50.62 -15.73
C LYS A 32 -22.68 -49.90 -16.26
N LYS A 33 -21.56 -50.58 -16.14
CA LYS A 33 -20.29 -50.24 -16.78
C LYS A 33 -20.41 -50.41 -18.30
N THR A 34 -20.09 -49.35 -19.04
CA THR A 34 -19.78 -49.47 -20.48
C THR A 34 -18.40 -48.86 -20.71
N LYS A 35 -17.47 -49.72 -21.10
CA LYS A 35 -16.12 -49.32 -21.53
C LYS A 35 -16.24 -48.71 -22.94
N ALA A 36 -15.92 -47.43 -23.07
CA ALA A 36 -15.61 -46.80 -24.37
C ALA A 36 -14.08 -46.62 -24.47
N LYS A 37 -13.47 -47.30 -25.45
CA LYS A 37 -12.08 -47.10 -25.86
C LYS A 37 -11.98 -45.74 -26.58
N ALA A 38 -11.31 -44.76 -25.99
CA ALA A 38 -10.85 -43.58 -26.70
C ALA A 38 -9.43 -43.87 -27.23
N GLN A 39 -9.27 -43.86 -28.53
CA GLN A 39 -7.97 -43.83 -29.20
C GLN A 39 -7.37 -42.44 -29.07
N THR A 40 -6.33 -42.32 -28.29
CA THR A 40 -5.52 -41.09 -28.18
C THR A 40 -4.53 -41.05 -29.35
N LYS A 41 -4.71 -40.16 -30.29
CA LYS A 41 -3.66 -39.76 -31.22
C LYS A 41 -2.59 -38.98 -30.44
N ALA A 42 -1.41 -39.55 -30.33
CA ALA A 42 -0.24 -38.88 -29.80
C ALA A 42 0.18 -37.78 -30.78
N VAL A 43 0.05 -36.55 -30.34
CA VAL A 43 0.74 -35.37 -30.94
C VAL A 43 2.12 -35.35 -30.27
N THR A 44 3.16 -35.58 -31.06
CA THR A 44 4.55 -35.42 -30.62
C THR A 44 4.81 -33.93 -30.44
N MET A 45 4.83 -33.46 -29.22
CA MET A 45 5.35 -32.13 -28.85
C MET A 45 6.87 -32.20 -28.71
N ASP A 46 7.52 -31.16 -29.23
CA ASP A 46 8.95 -30.98 -29.24
C ASP A 46 9.53 -30.94 -27.82
N LYS A 47 10.72 -31.53 -27.64
CA LYS A 47 11.32 -31.76 -26.32
C LYS A 47 11.94 -30.51 -25.66
N ASP A 48 12.07 -29.41 -26.41
CA ASP A 48 12.77 -28.21 -25.90
C ASP A 48 11.90 -27.21 -25.14
N ASP A 49 10.57 -27.29 -25.26
CA ASP A 49 9.65 -26.37 -24.59
C ASP A 49 9.26 -26.78 -23.15
N ARG A 50 9.46 -28.04 -22.80
CA ARG A 50 9.19 -28.54 -21.44
C ARG A 50 10.23 -28.13 -20.39
N GLY A 51 11.43 -27.82 -20.82
CA GLY A 51 12.52 -27.45 -19.91
C GLY A 51 12.36 -26.06 -19.29
N SER A 52 11.74 -25.14 -20.00
CA SER A 52 11.53 -23.77 -19.52
C SER A 52 10.35 -23.63 -18.56
N GLU A 53 9.24 -24.34 -18.83
CA GLU A 53 8.08 -24.33 -17.90
C GLU A 53 8.38 -25.07 -16.60
N GLU A 54 9.11 -26.19 -16.66
CA GLU A 54 9.52 -26.96 -15.49
C GLU A 54 10.53 -26.20 -14.61
N LEU A 55 11.46 -25.44 -15.22
CA LEU A 55 12.41 -24.59 -14.50
C LEU A 55 11.72 -23.39 -13.82
N VAL A 56 10.73 -22.79 -14.45
CA VAL A 56 9.96 -21.67 -13.86
C VAL A 56 9.08 -22.16 -12.71
N ALA A 57 8.44 -23.32 -12.87
CA ALA A 57 7.64 -23.94 -11.81
C ALA A 57 8.50 -24.37 -10.61
N VAL A 58 9.71 -24.90 -10.84
CA VAL A 58 10.65 -25.29 -9.80
C VAL A 58 11.21 -24.07 -9.07
N ALA A 59 11.55 -22.98 -9.78
CA ALA A 59 12.04 -21.76 -9.15
C ALA A 59 10.97 -21.07 -8.29
N ALA A 60 9.72 -21.05 -8.77
CA ALA A 60 8.59 -20.51 -8.00
C ALA A 60 8.28 -21.40 -6.77
N ALA A 61 8.33 -22.72 -6.92
CA ALA A 61 8.12 -23.67 -5.82
C ALA A 61 9.25 -23.58 -4.76
N ASP A 62 10.51 -23.38 -5.18
CA ASP A 62 11.64 -23.24 -4.28
C ASP A 62 11.59 -21.90 -3.51
N ALA A 63 11.18 -20.82 -4.16
CA ALA A 63 10.97 -19.52 -3.50
C ALA A 63 9.84 -19.59 -2.46
N VAL A 64 8.72 -20.24 -2.81
CA VAL A 64 7.60 -20.46 -1.88
C VAL A 64 8.01 -21.40 -0.74
N ALA A 65 8.75 -22.47 -1.02
CA ALA A 65 9.23 -23.40 0.00
C ALA A 65 10.22 -22.73 0.98
N LYS A 66 11.11 -21.87 0.48
CA LYS A 66 12.02 -21.07 1.32
C LYS A 66 11.27 -20.04 2.17
N ALA A 67 10.27 -19.37 1.60
CA ALA A 67 9.42 -18.44 2.34
C ALA A 67 8.59 -19.12 3.42
N VAL A 68 8.02 -20.29 3.13
CA VAL A 68 7.28 -21.12 4.09
C VAL A 68 8.21 -21.68 5.17
N ALA A 69 9.42 -22.13 4.82
CA ALA A 69 10.42 -22.59 5.79
C ALA A 69 10.93 -21.45 6.69
N ALA A 70 11.15 -20.26 6.12
CA ALA A 70 11.49 -19.06 6.90
C ALA A 70 10.36 -18.64 7.84
N SER A 71 9.10 -18.72 7.41
CA SER A 71 7.94 -18.42 8.27
C SER A 71 7.74 -19.43 9.39
N SER A 72 8.10 -20.71 9.18
CA SER A 72 7.98 -21.76 10.21
C SER A 72 9.12 -21.76 11.24
N ALA A 73 10.33 -21.32 10.85
CA ALA A 73 11.43 -21.11 11.79
C ALA A 73 11.20 -19.91 12.73
N ASP A 74 10.43 -18.92 12.29
CA ASP A 74 10.14 -17.69 13.03
C ASP A 74 9.11 -17.88 14.17
N VAL A 75 8.35 -19.00 14.19
CA VAL A 75 7.24 -19.21 15.15
C VAL A 75 7.73 -19.44 16.59
N SER A 76 8.92 -19.99 16.80
CA SER A 76 9.46 -20.22 18.15
C SER A 76 10.09 -18.95 18.76
N ASP A 77 10.60 -18.04 17.93
CA ASP A 77 11.21 -16.77 18.35
C ASP A 77 10.21 -15.60 18.41
N SER A 78 9.08 -15.72 17.72
CA SER A 78 8.03 -14.68 17.66
C SER A 78 7.36 -14.34 19.00
N LYS A 79 7.63 -15.14 20.04
CA LYS A 79 7.12 -14.90 21.41
C LYS A 79 8.12 -14.17 22.34
N LYS A 80 9.33 -13.88 21.85
CA LYS A 80 10.33 -13.17 22.67
C LYS A 80 10.11 -11.67 22.57
N VAL A 81 9.71 -11.08 23.69
CA VAL A 81 9.77 -9.63 23.91
C VAL A 81 11.21 -9.28 24.21
N ASN A 82 11.76 -8.26 23.56
CA ASN A 82 13.06 -7.73 23.96
C ASN A 82 12.97 -7.15 25.37
N PRO A 83 13.96 -7.36 26.24
CA PRO A 83 13.95 -6.74 27.55
C PRO A 83 13.90 -5.21 27.37
N ARG A 84 13.07 -4.55 28.18
CA ARG A 84 12.97 -3.07 28.17
C ARG A 84 14.33 -2.45 28.49
N ARG A 85 14.72 -1.45 27.69
CA ARG A 85 15.95 -0.67 27.86
C ARG A 85 15.80 0.42 28.92
N PHE A 86 14.57 0.94 29.06
CA PHE A 86 14.24 2.09 29.89
C PHE A 86 13.16 1.74 30.93
N ASN A 87 13.23 2.41 32.06
CA ASN A 87 12.24 2.27 33.10
C ASN A 87 11.08 3.26 32.90
N ILE A 88 10.06 2.84 32.14
CA ILE A 88 8.87 3.65 31.86
C ILE A 88 7.84 3.45 32.97
N VAL A 89 7.40 4.55 33.56
CA VAL A 89 6.31 4.56 34.53
C VAL A 89 4.99 4.54 33.79
N THR A 90 4.24 3.45 33.93
CA THR A 90 2.93 3.26 33.30
C THR A 90 1.79 3.71 34.21
N ASP A 91 0.67 4.13 33.62
CA ASP A 91 -0.53 4.59 34.32
C ASP A 91 -1.77 3.84 33.77
N GLU A 92 -2.22 2.84 34.53
CA GLU A 92 -3.36 2.00 34.16
C GLU A 92 -4.69 2.79 34.07
N SER A 93 -4.80 3.95 34.72
CA SER A 93 -5.99 4.80 34.64
C SER A 93 -6.26 5.29 33.22
N ARG A 94 -5.23 5.34 32.36
CA ARG A 94 -5.32 5.72 30.96
C ARG A 94 -6.05 4.69 30.08
N ASP A 95 -6.31 3.49 30.59
CA ASP A 95 -7.19 2.52 29.93
C ASP A 95 -8.62 3.06 29.75
N ALA A 96 -9.01 4.06 30.53
CA ALA A 96 -10.27 4.78 30.36
C ALA A 96 -10.33 5.61 29.05
N ASN A 97 -9.19 5.95 28.44
CA ASN A 97 -9.13 6.62 27.15
C ASN A 97 -9.50 5.69 25.98
N LEU A 98 -9.44 4.37 26.19
CA LEU A 98 -9.71 3.37 25.16
C LEU A 98 -11.20 3.03 25.14
N THR A 99 -11.79 3.04 23.92
CA THR A 99 -13.16 2.51 23.74
C THR A 99 -13.16 0.99 23.91
N GLU A 100 -14.32 0.39 24.21
CA GLU A 100 -14.43 -1.08 24.32
C GLU A 100 -14.02 -1.77 23.01
N PHE A 101 -14.42 -1.22 21.85
CA PHE A 101 -13.99 -1.72 20.55
C PHE A 101 -12.46 -1.62 20.38
N GLY A 102 -11.84 -0.52 20.81
CA GLY A 102 -10.38 -0.37 20.81
C GLY A 102 -9.69 -1.42 21.68
N LYS A 103 -10.19 -1.67 22.89
CA LYS A 103 -9.67 -2.70 23.80
C LYS A 103 -9.76 -4.10 23.20
N GLU A 104 -10.89 -4.46 22.59
CA GLU A 104 -11.05 -5.74 21.92
C GLU A 104 -10.10 -5.89 20.73
N THR A 105 -9.95 -4.84 19.91
CA THR A 105 -9.02 -4.82 18.78
C THR A 105 -7.57 -4.99 19.23
N LEU A 106 -7.15 -4.30 20.31
CA LEU A 106 -5.81 -4.45 20.88
C LEU A 106 -5.55 -5.87 21.37
N LYS A 107 -6.52 -6.49 22.06
CA LYS A 107 -6.43 -7.88 22.53
C LYS A 107 -6.32 -8.88 21.38
N ASP A 108 -7.10 -8.69 20.32
CA ASP A 108 -7.16 -9.62 19.18
C ASP A 108 -5.84 -9.63 18.39
N ARG A 109 -5.21 -8.46 18.19
CA ARG A 109 -4.17 -8.30 17.17
C ARG A 109 -2.83 -7.79 17.67
N TYR A 110 -2.77 -7.05 18.78
CA TYR A 110 -1.58 -6.27 19.16
C TYR A 110 -0.89 -6.77 20.42
N LEU A 111 -1.65 -7.15 21.43
CA LEU A 111 -1.08 -7.60 22.70
C LEU A 111 -0.29 -8.89 22.53
N LEU A 112 0.83 -8.96 23.23
CA LEU A 112 1.57 -10.19 23.40
C LEU A 112 1.03 -10.96 24.61
N PRO A 113 1.27 -12.28 24.69
CA PRO A 113 0.84 -13.05 25.84
C PRO A 113 1.35 -12.45 27.16
N GLY A 114 0.41 -12.07 28.04
CA GLY A 114 0.70 -11.47 29.33
C GLY A 114 0.84 -9.95 29.36
N GLU A 115 0.75 -9.28 28.21
CA GLU A 115 0.71 -7.81 28.16
C GLU A 115 -0.70 -7.26 28.49
N ASN A 116 -0.74 -6.14 29.20
CA ASN A 116 -1.89 -5.24 29.24
C ASN A 116 -1.71 -4.10 28.22
N TYR A 117 -2.68 -3.18 28.10
CA TYR A 117 -2.64 -2.09 27.12
C TYR A 117 -1.48 -1.14 27.37
N GLN A 118 -1.19 -0.83 28.65
CA GLN A 118 -0.13 0.08 29.01
C GLN A 118 1.26 -0.57 28.80
N ASP A 119 1.38 -1.88 28.96
CA ASP A 119 2.60 -2.63 28.61
C ASP A 119 2.90 -2.57 27.13
N LEU A 120 1.88 -2.71 26.28
CA LEU A 120 2.00 -2.55 24.82
C LEU A 120 2.56 -1.17 24.46
N PHE A 121 1.97 -0.10 25.00
CA PHE A 121 2.41 1.27 24.73
C PHE A 121 3.83 1.54 25.22
N ALA A 122 4.15 1.06 26.43
CA ALA A 122 5.49 1.17 27.00
C ALA A 122 6.53 0.36 26.18
N ARG A 123 6.18 -0.83 25.67
CA ARG A 123 7.07 -1.61 24.81
C ARG A 123 7.45 -0.87 23.53
N VAL A 124 6.47 -0.27 22.87
CA VAL A 124 6.71 0.46 21.62
C VAL A 124 7.49 1.75 21.88
N ALA A 125 7.17 2.48 22.94
CA ALA A 125 7.92 3.67 23.33
C ALA A 125 9.39 3.34 23.66
N ASP A 126 9.63 2.27 24.42
CA ASP A 126 10.97 1.79 24.74
C ASP A 126 11.77 1.41 23.50
N ALA A 127 11.14 0.71 22.56
CA ALA A 127 11.80 0.20 21.36
C ALA A 127 12.41 1.30 20.51
N TYR A 128 11.75 2.46 20.44
CA TYR A 128 12.08 3.53 19.49
C TYR A 128 12.48 4.85 20.18
N ALA A 129 12.75 4.85 21.47
CA ALA A 129 13.28 6.01 22.17
C ALA A 129 14.81 6.10 22.09
N ASP A 130 15.35 7.30 22.15
CA ASP A 130 16.79 7.56 22.25
C ASP A 130 17.32 7.42 23.67
N ASP A 131 16.54 7.90 24.64
CA ASP A 131 16.90 7.94 26.05
C ASP A 131 15.68 7.72 26.97
N GLN A 132 15.93 7.65 28.27
CA GLN A 132 14.93 7.45 29.32
C GLN A 132 13.82 8.52 29.31
N ALA A 133 14.17 9.78 29.10
CA ALA A 133 13.21 10.88 29.10
C ALA A 133 12.34 10.86 27.85
N HIS A 134 12.94 10.56 26.68
CA HIS A 134 12.22 10.37 25.42
C HIS A 134 11.27 9.17 25.50
N ALA A 135 11.71 8.04 26.09
CA ALA A 135 10.88 6.86 26.27
C ALA A 135 9.62 7.16 27.10
N GLN A 136 9.77 7.91 28.20
CA GLN A 136 8.63 8.30 29.02
C GLN A 136 7.67 9.22 28.26
N ARG A 137 8.17 10.24 27.54
CA ARG A 137 7.33 11.14 26.76
C ARG A 137 6.59 10.40 25.65
N LEU A 138 7.25 9.50 24.90
CA LEU A 138 6.60 8.70 23.86
C LEU A 138 5.47 7.84 24.44
N TYR A 139 5.71 7.19 25.58
CA TYR A 139 4.66 6.46 26.29
C TYR A 139 3.49 7.39 26.65
N ASP A 140 3.79 8.57 27.22
CA ASP A 140 2.77 9.54 27.59
C ASP A 140 1.95 9.99 26.38
N TYR A 141 2.57 10.25 25.23
CA TYR A 141 1.90 10.65 24.01
C TYR A 141 0.98 9.55 23.45
N ILE A 142 1.47 8.30 23.42
CA ILE A 142 0.69 7.16 22.91
C ILE A 142 -0.47 6.84 23.86
N SER A 143 -0.23 6.76 25.16
CA SER A 143 -1.25 6.38 26.16
C SER A 143 -2.31 7.47 26.40
N ASN A 144 -1.99 8.74 26.14
CA ASN A 144 -2.97 9.84 26.11
C ASN A 144 -3.67 9.99 24.74
N LEU A 145 -3.39 9.10 23.78
CA LEU A 145 -3.93 9.12 22.44
C LEU A 145 -3.62 10.42 21.65
N TRP A 146 -2.52 11.09 21.95
CA TRP A 146 -2.06 12.24 21.14
C TRP A 146 -1.44 11.78 19.82
N PHE A 147 -0.84 10.59 19.85
CA PHE A 147 -0.12 9.98 18.76
C PHE A 147 -0.42 8.46 18.73
N MET A 148 -0.66 7.93 17.53
CA MET A 148 -0.88 6.50 17.34
C MET A 148 0.09 5.96 16.30
N PRO A 149 1.01 5.06 16.70
CA PRO A 149 1.86 4.33 15.77
C PRO A 149 1.04 3.49 14.79
N ALA A 150 1.52 3.38 13.53
CA ALA A 150 0.88 2.51 12.55
C ALA A 150 0.86 1.04 13.01
N THR A 151 -0.10 0.26 12.49
CA THR A 151 -0.30 -1.14 12.88
C THR A 151 0.98 -1.97 12.96
N PRO A 152 1.91 -1.98 11.98
CA PRO A 152 3.13 -2.77 12.09
C PRO A 152 4.09 -2.27 13.17
N VAL A 153 4.12 -0.96 13.39
CA VAL A 153 4.94 -0.35 14.46
C VAL A 153 4.41 -0.77 15.81
N LEU A 154 3.10 -0.65 16.03
CA LEU A 154 2.44 -0.99 17.29
C LEU A 154 2.49 -2.49 17.57
N SER A 155 2.30 -3.35 16.56
CA SER A 155 2.30 -4.80 16.77
C SER A 155 3.68 -5.43 16.85
N ASN A 156 4.66 -4.91 16.10
CA ASN A 156 5.98 -5.53 15.94
C ASN A 156 7.11 -4.80 16.69
N GLY A 157 6.88 -3.53 17.08
CA GLY A 157 7.88 -2.74 17.82
C GLY A 157 8.33 -3.41 19.11
N GLY A 158 9.64 -3.49 19.34
CA GLY A 158 10.23 -4.15 20.50
C GLY A 158 10.12 -5.68 20.49
N THR A 159 9.83 -6.30 19.33
CA THR A 159 9.68 -7.76 19.17
C THR A 159 10.47 -8.30 17.99
N ALA A 160 10.69 -9.61 17.97
CA ALA A 160 11.19 -10.33 16.78
C ALA A 160 10.07 -10.72 15.78
N ARG A 161 8.81 -10.33 16.06
CA ARG A 161 7.60 -10.81 15.36
C ARG A 161 7.52 -10.42 13.89
N GLY A 162 8.06 -9.28 13.49
CA GLY A 162 7.99 -8.77 12.12
C GLY A 162 8.75 -7.45 11.96
N LEU A 163 8.55 -6.81 10.82
CA LEU A 163 9.12 -5.50 10.52
C LEU A 163 8.11 -4.38 10.79
N PRO A 164 8.56 -3.16 11.12
CA PRO A 164 7.68 -2.06 11.51
C PRO A 164 7.13 -1.25 10.32
N ILE A 165 7.16 -1.80 9.11
CA ILE A 165 6.78 -1.11 7.87
C ILE A 165 5.45 -1.64 7.34
N SER A 166 4.58 -0.71 6.89
CA SER A 166 3.24 -1.02 6.41
C SER A 166 3.12 -1.12 4.90
N CYS A 167 3.91 -0.37 4.12
CA CYS A 167 3.72 -0.25 2.69
C CYS A 167 5.04 -0.22 1.92
N TYR A 168 5.00 -0.79 0.70
CA TYR A 168 6.09 -0.83 -0.26
C TYR A 168 5.60 -0.45 -1.65
N LEU A 169 6.47 0.19 -2.42
CA LEU A 169 6.22 0.59 -3.80
C LEU A 169 7.37 0.09 -4.66
N ASN A 170 7.08 -0.66 -5.72
CA ASN A 170 8.12 -1.12 -6.66
C ASN A 170 7.67 -1.02 -8.12
N SER A 171 8.61 -1.28 -9.03
CA SER A 171 8.39 -1.22 -10.47
C SER A 171 8.89 -2.49 -11.14
N VAL A 172 8.14 -2.96 -12.14
CA VAL A 172 8.51 -4.11 -12.95
C VAL A 172 9.38 -3.64 -14.12
N GLU A 173 10.52 -4.30 -14.35
CA GLU A 173 11.33 -4.10 -15.54
C GLU A 173 10.76 -4.92 -16.71
N ASP A 174 10.87 -4.40 -17.94
CA ASP A 174 10.36 -5.07 -19.17
C ASP A 174 11.25 -6.24 -19.61
N SER A 175 11.37 -7.23 -18.73
CA SER A 175 12.07 -8.48 -18.97
C SER A 175 11.45 -9.60 -18.16
N LEU A 176 11.60 -10.86 -18.59
CA LEU A 176 11.11 -12.00 -17.83
C LEU A 176 11.79 -12.07 -16.46
N ASN A 177 13.09 -11.79 -16.38
CA ASN A 177 13.81 -11.73 -15.11
C ASN A 177 13.24 -10.64 -14.20
N GLY A 178 13.01 -9.43 -14.72
CA GLY A 178 12.43 -8.33 -13.94
C GLY A 178 11.03 -8.65 -13.41
N ILE A 179 10.20 -9.33 -14.20
CA ILE A 179 8.88 -9.79 -13.77
C ILE A 179 8.99 -10.83 -12.63
N VAL A 180 9.85 -11.84 -12.80
CA VAL A 180 10.07 -12.90 -11.80
C VAL A 180 10.68 -12.34 -10.52
N ASP A 181 11.67 -11.46 -10.63
CA ASP A 181 12.30 -10.79 -9.49
C ASP A 181 11.29 -9.94 -8.70
N THR A 182 10.39 -9.24 -9.39
CA THR A 182 9.33 -8.47 -8.74
C THR A 182 8.33 -9.39 -8.02
N TRP A 183 7.94 -10.51 -8.61
CA TRP A 183 7.10 -11.49 -7.92
C TRP A 183 7.79 -12.05 -6.67
N ASN A 184 9.07 -12.40 -6.78
CA ASN A 184 9.85 -12.89 -5.64
C ASN A 184 9.92 -11.84 -4.52
N GLU A 185 10.27 -10.59 -4.84
CA GLU A 185 10.28 -9.50 -3.87
C GLU A 185 8.90 -9.33 -3.21
N ASN A 186 7.81 -9.31 -3.99
CA ASN A 186 6.45 -9.14 -3.49
C ASN A 186 6.03 -10.25 -2.51
N VAL A 187 6.48 -11.50 -2.70
CA VAL A 187 6.27 -12.61 -1.75
C VAL A 187 6.89 -12.27 -0.39
N TRP A 188 8.13 -11.77 -0.37
CA TRP A 188 8.80 -11.41 0.87
C TRP A 188 8.16 -10.18 1.54
N LEU A 189 7.85 -9.14 0.77
CA LEU A 189 7.17 -7.94 1.27
C LEU A 189 5.81 -8.30 1.91
N ALA A 190 5.01 -9.13 1.24
CA ALA A 190 3.72 -9.59 1.75
C ALA A 190 3.88 -10.47 3.00
N SER A 191 4.89 -11.36 3.05
CA SER A 191 5.15 -12.24 4.18
C SER A 191 5.49 -11.48 5.47
N LYS A 192 6.06 -10.28 5.34
CA LYS A 192 6.35 -9.37 6.45
C LYS A 192 5.21 -8.39 6.76
N GLY A 193 4.04 -8.56 6.12
CA GLY A 193 2.82 -7.81 6.40
C GLY A 193 2.70 -6.48 5.68
N GLY A 194 3.54 -6.22 4.69
CA GLY A 194 3.49 -5.02 3.87
C GLY A 194 2.36 -5.04 2.84
N GLY A 195 1.66 -3.90 2.67
CA GLY A 195 0.85 -3.63 1.49
C GLY A 195 1.75 -3.19 0.34
N ILE A 196 1.43 -3.59 -0.88
CA ILE A 196 2.34 -3.41 -2.03
C ILE A 196 1.65 -2.60 -3.12
N GLY A 197 2.35 -1.63 -3.71
CA GLY A 197 1.97 -0.99 -4.95
C GLY A 197 3.02 -1.28 -6.02
N THR A 198 2.63 -1.94 -7.11
CA THR A 198 3.56 -2.34 -8.17
C THR A 198 3.22 -1.63 -9.48
N TYR A 199 4.20 -0.97 -10.07
CA TYR A 199 4.07 -0.34 -11.37
C TYR A 199 4.39 -1.32 -12.50
N TRP A 200 3.43 -1.51 -13.40
CA TRP A 200 3.50 -2.39 -14.57
C TRP A 200 3.65 -1.63 -15.90
N GLY A 201 3.61 -0.31 -15.85
CA GLY A 201 3.61 0.54 -17.05
C GLY A 201 4.90 0.49 -17.87
N ASN A 202 6.00 -0.08 -17.35
CA ASN A 202 7.21 -0.29 -18.15
C ASN A 202 7.11 -1.53 -19.05
N VAL A 203 6.23 -2.49 -18.73
CA VAL A 203 6.16 -3.77 -19.46
C VAL A 203 5.37 -3.59 -20.73
N ARG A 204 5.95 -4.06 -21.86
CA ARG A 204 5.35 -3.97 -23.19
C ARG A 204 3.96 -4.60 -23.29
N GLY A 205 3.14 -4.01 -24.15
CA GLY A 205 1.75 -4.44 -24.36
C GLY A 205 1.60 -5.72 -25.20
N ILE A 206 0.39 -6.28 -25.18
CA ILE A 206 0.02 -7.48 -25.91
C ILE A 206 0.40 -7.41 -27.39
N GLY A 207 0.92 -8.51 -27.93
CA GLY A 207 1.27 -8.64 -29.35
C GLY A 207 2.61 -8.03 -29.74
N GLU A 208 3.32 -7.39 -28.81
CA GLU A 208 4.65 -6.86 -29.07
C GLU A 208 5.70 -8.00 -29.16
N PRO A 209 6.80 -7.79 -29.93
CA PRO A 209 7.77 -8.87 -30.17
C PRO A 209 8.54 -9.25 -28.91
N VAL A 210 8.71 -10.57 -28.73
CA VAL A 210 9.55 -11.18 -27.68
C VAL A 210 10.53 -12.13 -28.36
N GLY A 211 11.84 -11.93 -28.09
CA GLY A 211 12.88 -12.70 -28.76
C GLY A 211 12.85 -12.55 -30.29
N LEU A 212 13.21 -13.62 -31.01
CA LEU A 212 13.31 -13.59 -32.47
C LEU A 212 11.97 -13.80 -33.17
N ASN A 213 11.06 -14.60 -32.62
CA ASN A 213 9.84 -15.04 -33.32
C ASN A 213 8.57 -15.02 -32.45
N GLY A 214 8.66 -14.58 -31.20
CA GLY A 214 7.54 -14.59 -30.26
C GLY A 214 6.80 -13.26 -30.20
N LYS A 215 5.57 -13.31 -29.66
CA LYS A 215 4.77 -12.14 -29.27
C LYS A 215 4.31 -12.30 -27.84
N THR A 216 4.35 -11.22 -27.05
CA THR A 216 3.86 -11.25 -25.68
C THR A 216 2.34 -11.36 -25.58
N SER A 217 1.85 -12.05 -24.55
CA SER A 217 0.44 -12.07 -24.16
C SER A 217 -0.02 -10.82 -23.40
N GLY A 218 0.88 -9.84 -23.23
CA GLY A 218 0.64 -8.60 -22.50
C GLY A 218 0.84 -8.70 -21.01
N ILE A 219 0.48 -7.61 -20.29
CA ILE A 219 0.70 -7.50 -18.85
C ILE A 219 -0.31 -8.29 -18.00
N ILE A 220 -1.55 -8.44 -18.46
CA ILE A 220 -2.64 -8.98 -17.64
C ILE A 220 -2.38 -10.39 -17.12
N PRO A 221 -1.85 -11.37 -17.89
CA PRO A 221 -1.52 -12.69 -17.38
C PRO A 221 -0.47 -12.67 -16.26
N PHE A 222 0.51 -11.76 -16.34
CA PHE A 222 1.52 -11.61 -15.30
C PHE A 222 0.96 -10.95 -14.02
N VAL A 223 0.08 -9.95 -14.19
CA VAL A 223 -0.67 -9.33 -13.09
C VAL A 223 -1.56 -10.37 -12.39
N ARG A 224 -2.15 -11.31 -13.13
CA ARG A 224 -2.92 -12.42 -12.55
C ARG A 224 -2.07 -13.36 -11.69
N VAL A 225 -0.83 -13.65 -12.07
CA VAL A 225 0.08 -14.41 -11.21
C VAL A 225 0.32 -13.68 -9.90
N MET A 226 0.56 -12.37 -9.94
CA MET A 226 0.69 -11.53 -8.75
C MET A 226 -0.59 -11.55 -7.89
N ASP A 227 -1.78 -11.54 -8.49
CA ASP A 227 -3.06 -11.68 -7.80
C ASP A 227 -3.11 -12.96 -6.95
N SER A 228 -2.73 -14.09 -7.54
CA SER A 228 -2.72 -15.39 -6.86
C SER A 228 -1.63 -15.47 -5.77
N LEU A 229 -0.43 -14.95 -6.04
CA LEU A 229 0.67 -14.90 -5.07
C LEU A 229 0.29 -14.06 -3.85
N THR A 230 -0.28 -12.88 -4.08
CA THR A 230 -0.69 -11.97 -3.00
C THR A 230 -1.76 -12.60 -2.12
N LEU A 231 -2.72 -13.31 -2.71
CA LEU A 231 -3.76 -14.01 -1.97
C LEU A 231 -3.22 -15.17 -1.13
N ALA A 232 -2.20 -15.88 -1.63
CA ALA A 232 -1.61 -17.04 -0.97
C ALA A 232 -0.72 -16.66 0.23
N ILE A 233 -0.15 -15.45 0.24
CA ILE A 233 0.82 -15.03 1.24
C ILE A 233 0.15 -14.14 2.30
N SER A 234 0.50 -14.39 3.56
CA SER A 234 0.05 -13.56 4.69
C SER A 234 1.06 -13.55 5.81
N GLN A 235 1.07 -12.50 6.61
CA GLN A 235 1.80 -12.46 7.88
C GLN A 235 0.98 -13.16 8.98
N GLY A 236 0.97 -14.50 8.99
CA GLY A 236 0.19 -15.28 9.93
C GLY A 236 -1.28 -14.84 9.99
N SER A 237 -1.83 -14.67 11.20
CA SER A 237 -3.19 -14.18 11.39
C SER A 237 -3.31 -12.64 11.41
N LEU A 238 -2.19 -11.90 11.36
CA LEU A 238 -2.18 -10.45 11.58
C LEU A 238 -2.61 -9.63 10.36
N ARG A 239 -1.98 -9.88 9.21
CA ARG A 239 -2.27 -9.17 7.96
C ARG A 239 -2.24 -10.13 6.79
N ARG A 240 -3.29 -10.11 5.97
CA ARG A 240 -3.29 -10.81 4.68
C ARG A 240 -2.48 -10.00 3.67
N GLY A 241 -1.84 -10.69 2.72
CA GLY A 241 -1.22 -10.06 1.58
C GLY A 241 -2.25 -9.25 0.80
N SER A 242 -1.90 -8.03 0.46
CA SER A 242 -2.73 -7.12 -0.32
C SER A 242 -1.83 -6.28 -1.21
N ALA A 243 -2.23 -6.11 -2.47
CA ALA A 243 -1.45 -5.34 -3.43
C ALA A 243 -2.33 -4.57 -4.41
N ALA A 244 -1.75 -3.51 -4.97
CA ALA A 244 -2.31 -2.74 -6.08
C ALA A 244 -1.34 -2.77 -7.26
N CYS A 245 -1.87 -2.75 -8.47
CA CYS A 245 -1.10 -2.63 -9.71
C CYS A 245 -1.44 -1.30 -10.39
N TYR A 246 -0.41 -0.66 -10.95
CA TYR A 246 -0.51 0.66 -11.57
C TYR A 246 0.05 0.64 -12.99
N ILE A 247 -0.62 1.34 -13.92
CA ILE A 247 -0.13 1.62 -15.27
C ILE A 247 -0.45 3.06 -15.68
N ASP A 248 0.20 3.55 -16.74
CA ASP A 248 -0.12 4.84 -17.33
C ASP A 248 -1.38 4.76 -18.18
N ILE A 249 -2.10 5.89 -18.27
CA ILE A 249 -3.29 6.04 -19.11
C ILE A 249 -2.98 5.84 -20.61
N CYS A 250 -1.74 6.07 -21.02
CA CYS A 250 -1.28 5.86 -22.39
C CYS A 250 -0.82 4.43 -22.69
N HIS A 251 -0.87 3.50 -21.74
CA HIS A 251 -0.44 2.12 -21.96
C HIS A 251 -1.35 1.40 -22.96
N PRO A 252 -0.83 0.57 -23.90
CA PRO A 252 -1.63 -0.10 -24.93
C PRO A 252 -2.76 -0.99 -24.39
N GLU A 253 -2.62 -1.53 -23.19
CA GLU A 253 -3.62 -2.41 -22.55
C GLU A 253 -4.53 -1.68 -21.55
N ILE A 254 -4.54 -0.35 -21.54
CA ILE A 254 -5.33 0.43 -20.57
C ILE A 254 -6.81 0.06 -20.55
N GLU A 255 -7.42 -0.12 -21.73
CA GLU A 255 -8.86 -0.42 -21.82
C GLU A 255 -9.23 -1.76 -21.18
N GLU A 256 -8.35 -2.77 -21.29
CA GLU A 256 -8.52 -4.07 -20.67
C GLU A 256 -8.16 -4.02 -19.19
N PHE A 257 -7.10 -3.29 -18.83
CA PHE A 257 -6.66 -3.08 -17.46
C PHE A 257 -7.76 -2.43 -16.60
N LEU A 258 -8.51 -1.47 -17.13
CA LEU A 258 -9.66 -0.89 -16.44
C LEU A 258 -10.69 -1.94 -16.02
N GLU A 259 -10.78 -3.05 -16.74
CA GLU A 259 -11.79 -4.10 -16.50
C GLU A 259 -11.27 -5.33 -15.75
N ILE A 260 -10.03 -5.32 -15.26
CA ILE A 260 -9.43 -6.51 -14.64
C ILE A 260 -10.21 -7.03 -13.41
N ARG A 261 -10.93 -6.15 -12.72
CA ARG A 261 -11.74 -6.49 -11.54
C ARG A 261 -13.20 -6.84 -11.85
N LYS A 262 -13.66 -6.67 -13.09
CA LYS A 262 -15.00 -7.10 -13.48
C LYS A 262 -15.03 -8.63 -13.61
N PRO A 263 -15.91 -9.36 -12.90
CA PRO A 263 -15.88 -10.82 -12.86
C PRO A 263 -16.45 -11.50 -14.11
N SER A 264 -16.68 -10.76 -15.19
CA SER A 264 -17.20 -11.25 -16.45
C SER A 264 -16.09 -11.35 -17.51
N GLY A 265 -16.25 -12.27 -18.47
CA GLY A 265 -15.30 -12.49 -19.57
C GLY A 265 -14.28 -13.60 -19.28
N ASP A 266 -13.14 -13.57 -19.97
CA ASP A 266 -12.08 -14.58 -19.80
C ASP A 266 -11.41 -14.43 -18.45
N PHE A 267 -11.57 -15.44 -17.60
CA PHE A 267 -11.01 -15.47 -16.26
C PHE A 267 -9.49 -15.36 -16.24
N ASN A 268 -8.79 -15.81 -17.29
CA ASN A 268 -7.33 -15.70 -17.38
C ASN A 268 -6.85 -14.26 -17.62
N ARG A 269 -7.77 -13.37 -17.97
CA ARG A 269 -7.53 -11.94 -18.17
C ARG A 269 -8.10 -11.08 -17.04
N LYS A 270 -8.26 -11.65 -15.83
CA LYS A 270 -8.81 -10.95 -14.65
C LYS A 270 -7.89 -11.10 -13.44
N ALA A 271 -7.91 -10.08 -12.58
CA ALA A 271 -7.24 -10.05 -11.28
C ALA A 271 -8.24 -9.47 -10.26
N LEU A 272 -8.99 -10.35 -9.60
CA LEU A 272 -10.15 -9.95 -8.80
C LEU A 272 -9.80 -9.56 -7.36
N ASN A 273 -8.62 -9.92 -6.88
CA ASN A 273 -8.16 -9.68 -5.51
C ASN A 273 -7.19 -8.49 -5.41
N LEU A 274 -6.55 -8.10 -6.52
CA LEU A 274 -5.70 -6.92 -6.57
C LEU A 274 -6.53 -5.66 -6.72
N HIS A 275 -6.07 -4.60 -6.09
CA HIS A 275 -6.50 -3.24 -6.41
C HIS A 275 -5.76 -2.75 -7.67
N HIS A 276 -6.29 -1.72 -8.33
CA HIS A 276 -5.61 -1.15 -9.48
C HIS A 276 -5.72 0.37 -9.53
N GLY A 277 -4.73 1.01 -10.14
CA GLY A 277 -4.64 2.44 -10.29
C GLY A 277 -4.13 2.85 -11.67
N VAL A 278 -4.48 4.04 -12.09
CA VAL A 278 -4.11 4.63 -13.37
C VAL A 278 -3.41 5.95 -13.13
N LEU A 279 -2.24 6.12 -13.75
CA LEU A 279 -1.53 7.38 -13.77
C LEU A 279 -2.03 8.20 -14.95
N VAL A 280 -2.59 9.37 -14.66
CA VAL A 280 -3.18 10.28 -15.63
C VAL A 280 -2.26 11.48 -15.80
N THR A 281 -1.97 11.86 -17.05
CA THR A 281 -1.14 13.02 -17.39
C THR A 281 -1.97 14.26 -17.64
N ASP A 282 -1.35 15.44 -17.51
CA ASP A 282 -1.96 16.73 -17.85
C ASP A 282 -2.33 16.76 -19.34
N GLU A 283 -1.46 16.23 -20.22
CA GLU A 283 -1.72 16.11 -21.66
C GLU A 283 -3.03 15.34 -21.95
N PHE A 284 -3.22 14.18 -21.29
CA PHE A 284 -4.46 13.42 -21.45
C PHE A 284 -5.68 14.24 -21.05
N MET A 285 -5.61 14.94 -19.91
CA MET A 285 -6.73 15.76 -19.42
C MET A 285 -7.02 16.96 -20.33
N GLU A 286 -6.00 17.54 -20.96
CA GLU A 286 -6.17 18.60 -21.99
C GLU A 286 -6.90 18.05 -23.22
N LYS A 287 -6.50 16.87 -23.73
CA LYS A 287 -7.17 16.18 -24.85
C LYS A 287 -8.62 15.79 -24.52
N VAL A 288 -8.89 15.33 -23.29
CA VAL A 288 -10.26 15.08 -22.81
C VAL A 288 -11.10 16.37 -22.87
N ARG A 289 -10.54 17.50 -22.41
CA ARG A 289 -11.23 18.78 -22.45
C ARG A 289 -11.50 19.25 -23.88
N ALA A 290 -10.52 19.12 -24.75
CA ALA A 290 -10.61 19.49 -26.16
C ALA A 290 -11.51 18.55 -26.98
N GLY A 291 -11.66 17.29 -26.57
CA GLY A 291 -12.35 16.25 -27.34
C GLY A 291 -11.52 15.74 -28.51
N GLU A 292 -10.23 15.57 -28.26
CA GLU A 292 -9.25 15.13 -29.23
C GLU A 292 -8.94 13.63 -29.07
N GLU A 293 -8.24 13.10 -30.07
CA GLU A 293 -7.67 11.76 -30.03
C GLU A 293 -6.44 11.71 -29.12
N PHE A 294 -6.23 10.54 -28.50
CA PHE A 294 -5.12 10.25 -27.62
C PHE A 294 -4.43 8.95 -28.01
N ASP A 295 -3.11 8.97 -28.09
CA ASP A 295 -2.31 7.84 -28.50
C ASP A 295 -1.96 6.92 -27.32
N LEU A 296 -2.24 5.63 -27.49
CA LEU A 296 -1.73 4.56 -26.64
C LEU A 296 -0.39 4.11 -27.20
N VAL A 297 0.65 4.22 -26.39
CA VAL A 297 2.04 4.06 -26.84
C VAL A 297 2.73 2.90 -26.13
N SER A 298 3.59 2.19 -26.88
CA SER A 298 4.45 1.16 -26.32
C SER A 298 5.43 1.77 -25.33
N PRO A 299 5.52 1.26 -24.08
CA PRO A 299 6.53 1.73 -23.13
C PRO A 299 7.96 1.38 -23.54
N ARG A 300 8.12 0.41 -24.44
CA ARG A 300 9.43 -0.06 -24.91
C ARG A 300 10.12 0.92 -25.84
N ASP A 301 9.39 1.48 -26.81
CA ASP A 301 9.97 2.24 -27.92
C ASP A 301 9.19 3.53 -28.25
N GLY A 302 8.14 3.85 -27.49
CA GLY A 302 7.30 5.03 -27.71
C GLY A 302 6.42 4.97 -28.96
N SER A 303 6.38 3.84 -29.68
CA SER A 303 5.57 3.72 -30.89
C SER A 303 4.08 3.69 -30.58
N VAL A 304 3.28 4.40 -31.38
CA VAL A 304 1.82 4.40 -31.27
C VAL A 304 1.29 3.02 -31.65
N ARG A 305 0.53 2.42 -30.73
CA ARG A 305 -0.10 1.10 -30.91
C ARG A 305 -1.58 1.22 -31.27
N LYS A 306 -2.23 2.22 -30.74
CA LYS A 306 -3.64 2.51 -30.96
C LYS A 306 -3.91 3.98 -30.68
N THR A 307 -4.77 4.60 -31.45
CA THR A 307 -5.31 5.93 -31.15
C THR A 307 -6.78 5.79 -30.73
N VAL A 308 -7.18 6.47 -29.67
CA VAL A 308 -8.53 6.41 -29.08
C VAL A 308 -9.07 7.81 -28.85
N ASP A 309 -10.39 7.94 -28.79
CA ASP A 309 -11.03 9.17 -28.35
C ASP A 309 -10.80 9.37 -26.83
N ALA A 310 -10.15 10.50 -26.46
CA ALA A 310 -9.77 10.77 -25.08
C ALA A 310 -10.97 10.85 -24.12
N ARG A 311 -12.10 11.43 -24.58
CA ARG A 311 -13.32 11.53 -23.75
C ARG A 311 -13.92 10.16 -23.49
N SER A 312 -13.98 9.30 -24.52
CA SER A 312 -14.48 7.93 -24.39
C SER A 312 -13.64 7.10 -23.42
N LEU A 313 -12.31 7.23 -23.48
CA LEU A 313 -11.42 6.56 -22.54
C LEU A 313 -11.60 7.09 -21.11
N PHE A 314 -11.71 8.41 -20.92
CA PHE A 314 -11.97 9.02 -19.63
C PHE A 314 -13.34 8.61 -19.07
N GLN A 315 -14.37 8.59 -19.92
CA GLN A 315 -15.70 8.11 -19.53
C GLN A 315 -15.65 6.67 -19.07
N LYS A 316 -14.97 5.78 -19.80
CA LYS A 316 -14.79 4.37 -19.40
C LYS A 316 -14.08 4.24 -18.05
N LEU A 317 -13.06 5.05 -17.79
CA LEU A 317 -12.34 5.08 -16.53
C LEU A 317 -13.29 5.48 -15.37
N VAL A 318 -14.05 6.57 -15.54
CA VAL A 318 -14.99 7.06 -14.51
C VAL A 318 -16.14 6.07 -14.28
N GLU A 319 -16.73 5.51 -15.35
CA GLU A 319 -17.79 4.50 -15.27
C GLU A 319 -17.31 3.24 -14.54
N THR A 320 -16.09 2.78 -14.83
CA THR A 320 -15.49 1.64 -14.12
C THR A 320 -15.31 1.95 -12.64
N ARG A 321 -14.80 3.13 -12.31
CA ARG A 321 -14.63 3.59 -10.94
C ARG A 321 -15.98 3.70 -10.20
N LEU A 322 -17.00 4.21 -10.86
CA LEU A 322 -18.34 4.29 -10.29
C LEU A 322 -18.93 2.90 -10.01
N ALA A 323 -18.71 1.95 -10.92
CA ALA A 323 -19.23 0.59 -10.81
C ALA A 323 -18.50 -0.29 -9.79
N THR A 324 -17.20 -0.09 -9.58
CA THR A 324 -16.33 -1.00 -8.80
C THR A 324 -15.64 -0.33 -7.60
N GLY A 325 -15.66 1.00 -7.50
CA GLY A 325 -14.86 1.79 -6.54
C GLY A 325 -13.41 2.01 -7.02
N GLU A 326 -12.99 1.42 -8.12
CA GLU A 326 -11.64 1.46 -8.68
C GLU A 326 -11.68 1.69 -10.20
N PRO A 327 -10.58 2.12 -10.83
CA PRO A 327 -9.21 2.29 -10.32
C PRO A 327 -9.00 3.52 -9.43
N TYR A 328 -7.89 3.54 -8.70
CA TYR A 328 -7.33 4.81 -8.20
C TYR A 328 -6.90 5.68 -9.38
N ILE A 329 -6.97 6.99 -9.22
CA ILE A 329 -6.53 7.95 -10.22
C ILE A 329 -5.41 8.79 -9.61
N VAL A 330 -4.22 8.73 -10.22
CA VAL A 330 -3.03 9.47 -9.78
C VAL A 330 -2.64 10.46 -10.88
N PHE A 331 -2.63 11.75 -10.59
CA PHE A 331 -2.17 12.79 -11.50
C PHE A 331 -0.64 12.85 -11.49
N SER A 332 -0.02 12.10 -12.40
CA SER A 332 1.41 11.82 -12.40
C SER A 332 2.27 13.08 -12.54
N ASP A 333 1.84 14.04 -13.36
CA ASP A 333 2.60 15.28 -13.58
C ASP A 333 2.59 16.17 -12.33
N THR A 334 1.42 16.31 -11.68
CA THR A 334 1.29 17.02 -10.41
C THR A 334 2.17 16.39 -9.33
N VAL A 335 2.11 15.06 -9.19
CA VAL A 335 2.91 14.33 -8.19
C VAL A 335 4.41 14.55 -8.41
N ASN A 336 4.88 14.41 -9.65
CA ASN A 336 6.29 14.58 -9.99
C ASN A 336 6.75 16.06 -9.86
N ALA A 337 5.89 17.03 -10.18
CA ALA A 337 6.18 18.44 -9.96
C ALA A 337 6.32 18.82 -8.47
N MET A 338 5.57 18.13 -7.60
CA MET A 338 5.55 18.37 -6.15
C MET A 338 6.58 17.57 -5.35
N MET A 339 7.35 16.70 -5.99
CA MET A 339 8.43 15.95 -5.32
C MET A 339 9.42 16.90 -4.64
N PRO A 340 10.15 16.46 -3.59
CA PRO A 340 11.27 17.18 -3.02
C PRO A 340 12.26 17.63 -4.10
N LYS A 341 12.80 18.85 -3.96
CA LYS A 341 13.69 19.42 -4.97
C LYS A 341 14.89 18.52 -5.26
N HIS A 342 15.53 17.97 -4.23
CA HIS A 342 16.68 17.09 -4.40
C HIS A 342 16.32 15.81 -5.17
N HIS A 343 15.13 15.24 -5.01
CA HIS A 343 14.68 14.09 -5.82
C HIS A 343 14.53 14.46 -7.31
N ARG A 344 13.96 15.63 -7.61
CA ARG A 344 13.85 16.12 -9.00
C ARG A 344 15.23 16.37 -9.61
N ASP A 345 16.12 17.00 -8.86
CA ASP A 345 17.49 17.32 -9.31
C ASP A 345 18.32 16.04 -9.57
N LEU A 346 18.07 14.97 -8.84
CA LEU A 346 18.63 13.63 -9.06
C LEU A 346 17.95 12.87 -10.22
N GLY A 347 16.94 13.44 -10.86
CA GLY A 347 16.20 12.79 -11.94
C GLY A 347 15.35 11.60 -11.51
N LEU A 348 15.02 11.50 -10.21
CA LEU A 348 14.14 10.44 -9.71
C LEU A 348 12.69 10.67 -10.18
N LYS A 349 11.93 9.59 -10.31
CA LYS A 349 10.55 9.64 -10.80
C LYS A 349 9.62 8.83 -9.90
N VAL A 350 8.45 9.40 -9.61
CA VAL A 350 7.32 8.69 -9.04
C VAL A 350 6.50 8.10 -10.17
N SER A 351 6.43 6.77 -10.24
CA SER A 351 5.71 6.01 -11.27
C SER A 351 4.56 5.19 -10.71
N THR A 352 4.37 5.17 -9.39
CA THR A 352 3.35 4.36 -8.72
C THR A 352 2.93 4.99 -7.41
N SER A 353 1.94 4.39 -6.76
CA SER A 353 1.62 4.63 -5.36
C SER A 353 1.57 3.31 -4.60
N ASN A 354 1.38 3.36 -3.29
CA ASN A 354 1.21 2.17 -2.47
C ASN A 354 -0.19 1.55 -2.63
N LEU A 355 -0.48 0.52 -1.82
CA LEU A 355 -1.78 -0.16 -1.81
C LEU A 355 -2.98 0.80 -1.63
N CYS A 356 -2.85 1.79 -0.76
CA CYS A 356 -3.93 2.72 -0.41
C CYS A 356 -3.89 4.04 -1.21
N SER A 357 -2.94 4.20 -2.12
CA SER A 357 -2.79 5.35 -3.04
C SER A 357 -2.49 6.70 -2.38
N GLU A 358 -1.88 6.70 -1.18
CA GLU A 358 -1.50 7.93 -0.47
C GLU A 358 -0.01 8.24 -0.49
N ILE A 359 0.85 7.31 -0.92
CA ILE A 359 2.30 7.47 -0.92
C ILE A 359 2.82 7.70 -2.33
N THR A 360 3.64 8.74 -2.48
CA THR A 360 4.24 9.14 -3.75
C THR A 360 5.74 9.27 -3.59
N LEU A 361 6.44 8.13 -3.67
CA LEU A 361 7.88 8.01 -3.55
C LEU A 361 8.50 7.43 -4.83
N PRO A 362 9.75 7.78 -5.16
CA PRO A 362 10.41 7.31 -6.36
C PRO A 362 10.68 5.81 -6.34
N THR A 363 10.46 5.15 -7.47
CA THR A 363 10.71 3.73 -7.69
C THR A 363 11.45 3.49 -9.00
N GLY A 364 11.91 2.26 -9.23
CA GLY A 364 12.67 1.90 -10.42
C GLY A 364 14.14 2.26 -10.30
N ARG A 365 14.84 2.33 -11.42
CA ARG A 365 16.29 2.55 -11.46
C ARG A 365 16.64 4.01 -11.21
N ASP A 366 17.53 4.25 -10.27
CA ASP A 366 18.01 5.58 -9.94
C ASP A 366 19.25 6.02 -10.77
N HIS A 367 19.70 7.25 -10.54
CA HIS A 367 20.86 7.84 -11.21
C HIS A 367 22.19 7.11 -10.94
N LEU A 368 22.27 6.28 -9.88
CA LEU A 368 23.40 5.43 -9.55
C LEU A 368 23.30 4.04 -10.20
N GLY A 369 22.21 3.76 -10.92
CA GLY A 369 21.96 2.49 -11.56
C GLY A 369 21.40 1.39 -10.62
N ASN A 370 20.96 1.75 -9.43
CA ASN A 370 20.35 0.82 -8.47
C ASN A 370 18.82 0.86 -8.55
N ASP A 371 18.19 -0.28 -8.37
CA ASP A 371 16.74 -0.36 -8.30
C ASP A 371 16.24 0.04 -6.92
N ARG A 372 15.16 0.85 -6.89
CA ARG A 372 14.48 1.31 -5.69
C ARG A 372 13.14 0.63 -5.51
N THR A 373 12.91 0.12 -4.31
CA THR A 373 11.61 -0.21 -3.78
C THR A 373 11.34 0.75 -2.63
N ALA A 374 10.42 1.70 -2.83
CA ALA A 374 10.14 2.71 -1.82
C ALA A 374 9.45 2.12 -0.60
N VAL A 375 9.75 2.69 0.56
CA VAL A 375 9.29 2.21 1.87
C VAL A 375 8.52 3.32 2.58
N CYS A 376 7.38 2.97 3.15
CA CYS A 376 6.53 3.89 3.87
C CYS A 376 6.54 3.60 5.38
N CYS A 377 7.08 4.56 6.16
CA CYS A 377 7.11 4.54 7.62
C CYS A 377 6.06 5.50 8.16
N LEU A 378 4.89 5.00 8.54
CA LEU A 378 3.72 5.81 8.88
C LEU A 378 3.42 5.83 10.39
N SER A 379 2.89 6.96 10.85
CA SER A 379 2.18 7.10 12.15
C SER A 379 1.34 8.37 12.14
N SER A 380 0.36 8.49 13.04
CA SER A 380 -0.62 9.57 12.99
C SER A 380 -0.73 10.36 14.28
N LEU A 381 -0.73 11.70 14.16
CA LEU A 381 -1.12 12.63 15.22
C LEU A 381 -2.63 12.66 15.34
N ASN A 382 -3.14 12.76 16.56
CA ASN A 382 -4.57 12.88 16.81
C ASN A 382 -5.00 14.34 16.97
N LEU A 383 -5.63 14.89 15.95
CA LEU A 383 -6.12 16.27 15.94
C LEU A 383 -7.31 16.50 16.88
N GLU A 384 -8.04 15.45 17.27
CA GLU A 384 -9.06 15.57 18.33
C GLU A 384 -8.45 16.09 19.63
N LYS A 385 -7.19 15.73 19.89
CA LYS A 385 -6.39 16.15 21.04
C LYS A 385 -5.54 17.40 20.80
N TRP A 386 -5.84 18.15 19.73
CA TRP A 386 -5.07 19.34 19.35
C TRP A 386 -4.85 20.32 20.49
N ASP A 387 -5.89 20.66 21.23
CA ASP A 387 -5.82 21.65 22.31
C ASP A 387 -4.92 21.19 23.48
N GLU A 388 -4.69 19.88 23.61
CA GLU A 388 -3.83 19.30 24.64
C GLU A 388 -2.33 19.37 24.25
N TRP A 389 -2.00 19.11 22.98
CA TRP A 389 -0.60 18.94 22.57
C TRP A 389 -0.01 20.08 21.73
N ASN A 390 -0.81 20.99 21.16
CA ASN A 390 -0.31 22.02 20.23
C ASN A 390 0.68 23.00 20.83
N THR A 391 0.73 23.12 22.16
CA THR A 391 1.67 23.99 22.88
C THR A 391 2.92 23.23 23.37
N ASP A 392 2.95 21.92 23.28
CA ASP A 392 4.13 21.13 23.60
C ASP A 392 5.19 21.31 22.49
N LYS A 393 6.32 21.89 22.87
CA LYS A 393 7.40 22.24 21.94
C LYS A 393 8.17 21.03 21.42
N ARG A 394 8.10 19.88 22.13
CA ARG A 394 8.85 18.67 21.82
C ARG A 394 8.01 17.62 21.08
N PHE A 395 6.70 17.69 21.17
CA PHE A 395 5.83 16.62 20.73
C PHE A 395 6.11 16.21 19.27
N ILE A 396 6.09 17.15 18.31
CA ILE A 396 6.34 16.81 16.90
C ILE A 396 7.80 16.42 16.65
N GLU A 397 8.75 17.05 17.35
CA GLU A 397 10.17 16.65 17.31
C GLU A 397 10.36 15.19 17.77
N ASP A 398 9.81 14.86 18.93
CA ASP A 398 9.89 13.49 19.49
C ASP A 398 9.24 12.47 18.55
N VAL A 399 8.09 12.79 17.92
CA VAL A 399 7.44 11.91 16.94
C VAL A 399 8.30 11.74 15.67
N MET A 400 8.93 12.79 15.16
CA MET A 400 9.82 12.69 14.01
C MET A 400 11.07 11.86 14.36
N ARG A 401 11.61 12.00 15.54
CA ARG A 401 12.72 11.21 16.06
C ARG A 401 12.32 9.74 16.23
N PHE A 402 11.13 9.48 16.74
CA PHE A 402 10.54 8.15 16.81
C PHE A 402 10.45 7.50 15.42
N LEU A 403 9.94 8.22 14.41
CA LEU A 403 9.84 7.71 13.03
C LEU A 403 11.21 7.44 12.40
N ASP A 404 12.23 8.26 12.67
CA ASP A 404 13.61 8.00 12.24
C ASP A 404 14.15 6.69 12.84
N ASN A 405 13.86 6.42 14.11
CA ASN A 405 14.28 5.20 14.80
C ASN A 405 13.51 3.97 14.31
N VAL A 406 12.22 4.09 14.00
CA VAL A 406 11.42 3.02 13.38
C VAL A 406 11.99 2.67 12.00
N LEU A 407 12.33 3.67 11.19
CA LEU A 407 12.93 3.47 9.88
C LEU A 407 14.33 2.85 10.00
N GLN A 408 15.13 3.25 10.99
CA GLN A 408 16.44 2.66 11.24
C GLN A 408 16.33 1.19 11.66
N ASP A 409 15.41 0.84 12.56
CA ASP A 409 15.13 -0.56 12.93
C ASP A 409 14.79 -1.42 11.69
N TYR A 410 13.98 -0.86 10.77
CA TYR A 410 13.71 -1.53 9.50
C TYR A 410 14.98 -1.73 8.66
N ILE A 411 15.79 -0.69 8.46
CA ILE A 411 17.02 -0.75 7.67
C ILE A 411 17.98 -1.80 8.24
N ASP A 412 18.10 -1.88 9.56
CA ASP A 412 19.00 -2.82 10.23
C ASP A 412 18.53 -4.27 10.12
N ARG A 413 17.21 -4.50 10.20
CA ARG A 413 16.59 -5.83 10.26
C ARG A 413 16.06 -6.36 8.93
N ALA A 414 16.00 -5.53 7.88
CA ALA A 414 15.51 -5.96 6.57
C ALA A 414 16.34 -7.12 6.03
N PRO A 415 15.71 -8.25 5.64
CA PRO A 415 16.41 -9.41 5.13
C PRO A 415 16.98 -9.17 3.72
N PRO A 416 17.96 -9.98 3.28
CA PRO A 416 18.61 -9.81 1.97
C PRO A 416 17.63 -9.79 0.79
N GLU A 417 16.53 -10.52 0.87
CA GLU A 417 15.49 -10.59 -0.16
C GLU A 417 14.75 -9.25 -0.36
N MET A 418 14.90 -8.32 0.60
CA MET A 418 14.34 -6.98 0.56
C MET A 418 15.42 -5.91 0.35
N ALA A 419 16.51 -6.26 -0.34
CA ALA A 419 17.68 -5.38 -0.52
C ALA A 419 17.33 -4.06 -1.22
N ARG A 420 16.44 -4.07 -2.24
CA ARG A 420 15.99 -2.86 -2.94
C ARG A 420 15.24 -1.91 -2.00
N ALA A 421 14.40 -2.46 -1.13
CA ALA A 421 13.66 -1.70 -0.14
C ALA A 421 14.57 -1.13 0.97
N LYS A 422 15.51 -1.92 1.46
CA LYS A 422 16.57 -1.46 2.38
C LYS A 422 17.39 -0.32 1.78
N TYR A 423 17.80 -0.48 0.52
CA TYR A 423 18.55 0.53 -0.22
C TYR A 423 17.78 1.85 -0.31
N SER A 424 16.54 1.79 -0.81
CA SER A 424 15.67 2.96 -0.95
C SER A 424 15.47 3.68 0.38
N ALA A 425 15.09 2.93 1.44
CA ALA A 425 14.92 3.46 2.79
C ALA A 425 16.18 4.17 3.31
N SER A 426 17.37 3.61 3.03
CA SER A 426 18.64 4.19 3.46
C SER A 426 18.97 5.48 2.70
N ARG A 427 18.64 5.56 1.40
CA ARG A 427 18.92 6.71 0.54
C ARG A 427 18.05 7.91 0.84
N GLU A 428 16.75 7.74 0.90
CA GLU A 428 15.79 8.84 1.00
C GLU A 428 15.30 9.11 2.43
N ARG A 429 15.36 8.12 3.31
CA ARG A 429 14.86 8.17 4.70
C ARG A 429 13.47 8.82 4.82
N SER A 430 12.60 8.57 3.86
CA SER A 430 11.25 9.13 3.86
C SER A 430 10.41 8.56 4.98
N VAL A 431 9.70 9.44 5.70
CA VAL A 431 8.72 9.11 6.73
C VAL A 431 7.40 9.78 6.42
N GLY A 432 6.30 9.23 6.92
CA GLY A 432 4.95 9.74 6.68
C GLY A 432 4.24 10.01 7.99
N MET A 433 4.46 11.17 8.59
CA MET A 433 3.66 11.63 9.71
C MET A 433 2.32 12.15 9.17
N GLY A 434 1.24 11.44 9.48
CA GLY A 434 -0.12 11.84 9.12
C GLY A 434 -0.93 12.36 10.29
N VAL A 435 -2.23 12.53 10.07
CA VAL A 435 -3.16 13.00 11.08
C VAL A 435 -4.46 12.20 11.04
N MET A 436 -5.14 12.12 12.18
CA MET A 436 -6.50 11.59 12.33
C MET A 436 -7.31 12.53 13.24
N GLY A 437 -8.63 12.34 13.32
CA GLY A 437 -9.48 13.05 14.28
C GLY A 437 -9.85 14.49 13.91
N PHE A 438 -9.56 14.99 12.69
CA PHE A 438 -9.91 16.35 12.30
C PHE A 438 -11.42 16.61 12.36
N HIS A 439 -12.23 15.67 11.83
CA HIS A 439 -13.69 15.80 11.90
C HIS A 439 -14.19 15.77 13.34
N SER A 440 -13.68 14.87 14.19
CA SER A 440 -14.02 14.83 15.62
C SER A 440 -13.70 16.15 16.32
N PHE A 441 -12.52 16.75 15.99
CA PHE A 441 -12.17 18.08 16.49
C PHE A 441 -13.19 19.15 16.07
N LEU A 442 -13.59 19.17 14.78
CA LEU A 442 -14.60 20.12 14.31
C LEU A 442 -15.94 19.92 15.01
N GLN A 443 -16.37 18.67 15.20
CA GLN A 443 -17.60 18.36 15.93
C GLN A 443 -17.54 18.83 17.38
N SER A 444 -16.42 18.66 18.08
CA SER A 444 -16.24 19.17 19.45
C SER A 444 -16.36 20.69 19.56
N LYS A 445 -16.09 21.41 18.46
CA LYS A 445 -16.24 22.87 18.35
C LYS A 445 -17.57 23.29 17.73
N ASN A 446 -18.50 22.36 17.42
CA ASN A 446 -19.73 22.62 16.69
C ASN A 446 -19.52 23.32 15.34
N LEU A 447 -18.50 22.93 14.61
CA LEU A 447 -18.13 23.50 13.30
C LEU A 447 -18.49 22.52 12.17
N PRO A 448 -19.22 22.97 11.12
CA PRO A 448 -19.48 22.16 9.95
C PRO A 448 -18.20 21.97 9.10
N LEU A 449 -18.05 20.77 8.52
CA LEU A 449 -16.87 20.41 7.71
C LEU A 449 -16.70 21.32 6.47
N GLU A 450 -17.81 21.69 5.84
CA GLU A 450 -17.83 22.53 4.64
C GLU A 450 -17.70 24.04 4.96
N GLY A 451 -17.63 24.39 6.22
CA GLY A 451 -17.61 25.79 6.66
C GLY A 451 -16.23 26.45 6.49
N PRO A 452 -16.19 27.79 6.38
CA PRO A 452 -14.94 28.55 6.28
C PRO A 452 -14.05 28.36 7.51
N MET A 453 -14.63 28.11 8.70
CA MET A 453 -13.89 27.84 9.92
C MET A 453 -13.14 26.52 9.86
N ALA A 454 -13.71 25.47 9.23
CA ALA A 454 -13.00 24.21 9.02
C ALA A 454 -11.75 24.42 8.16
N LYS A 455 -11.86 25.20 7.08
CA LYS A 455 -10.71 25.60 6.26
C LYS A 455 -9.65 26.37 7.06
N ALA A 456 -10.06 27.31 7.89
CA ALA A 456 -9.14 28.08 8.73
C ALA A 456 -8.39 27.18 9.73
N TRP A 457 -9.07 26.25 10.38
CA TRP A 457 -8.46 25.27 11.28
C TRP A 457 -7.51 24.33 10.53
N ASN A 458 -7.91 23.83 9.37
CA ASN A 458 -7.03 23.01 8.52
C ASN A 458 -5.72 23.75 8.22
N ILE A 459 -5.79 24.97 7.74
CA ILE A 459 -4.60 25.78 7.44
C ILE A 459 -3.74 25.96 8.69
N LYS A 460 -4.33 26.36 9.82
CA LYS A 460 -3.62 26.61 11.08
C LYS A 460 -2.89 25.37 11.57
N MET A 461 -3.58 24.22 11.61
CA MET A 461 -3.01 22.96 12.12
C MET A 461 -1.88 22.48 11.23
N PHE A 462 -2.10 22.43 9.91
CA PHE A 462 -1.09 21.90 8.98
C PHE A 462 0.10 22.84 8.79
N GLN A 463 -0.07 24.16 8.88
CA GLN A 463 1.07 25.08 8.96
C GLN A 463 1.93 24.80 10.19
N HIS A 464 1.33 24.64 11.36
CA HIS A 464 2.05 24.30 12.59
C HIS A 464 2.81 22.98 12.45
N ILE A 465 2.11 21.91 12.03
CA ILE A 465 2.69 20.55 11.89
C ILE A 465 3.83 20.56 10.87
N SER A 466 3.61 21.13 9.69
CA SER A 466 4.62 21.19 8.63
C SER A 466 5.86 21.98 9.05
N THR A 467 5.66 23.14 9.70
CA THR A 467 6.78 23.93 10.22
C THR A 467 7.60 23.13 11.22
N LYS A 468 6.95 22.50 12.20
CA LYS A 468 7.64 21.71 13.23
C LYS A 468 8.30 20.44 12.66
N ALA A 469 7.69 19.79 11.69
CA ALA A 469 8.29 18.63 11.01
C ALA A 469 9.56 19.04 10.21
N ASN A 470 9.54 20.19 9.55
CA ASN A 470 10.71 20.70 8.85
C ASN A 470 11.83 21.09 9.83
N GLU A 471 11.51 21.80 10.93
CA GLU A 471 12.48 22.11 11.99
C GLU A 471 13.12 20.84 12.55
N ALA A 472 12.31 19.82 12.85
CA ALA A 472 12.79 18.53 13.35
C ALA A 472 13.68 17.78 12.32
N SER A 473 13.33 17.80 11.03
CA SER A 473 14.16 17.21 9.97
C SER A 473 15.53 17.87 9.88
N MET A 474 15.59 19.20 9.90
CA MET A 474 16.85 19.94 9.88
C MET A 474 17.69 19.66 11.14
N MET A 475 17.07 19.68 12.31
CA MET A 475 17.74 19.38 13.57
C MET A 475 18.33 17.94 13.57
N LEU A 476 17.56 16.95 13.15
CA LEU A 476 18.02 15.57 13.05
C LEU A 476 19.09 15.39 11.97
N ALA A 477 19.07 16.19 10.89
CA ALA A 477 20.13 16.21 9.91
C ALA A 477 21.45 16.74 10.49
N HIS A 478 21.39 17.76 11.35
CA HIS A 478 22.60 18.25 12.06
C HIS A 478 23.10 17.24 13.09
N GLU A 479 22.21 16.52 13.78
CA GLU A 479 22.57 15.54 14.82
C GLU A 479 23.08 14.21 14.25
N ARG A 480 22.44 13.71 13.16
CA ARG A 480 22.63 12.34 12.65
C ARG A 480 23.09 12.26 11.19
N GLY A 481 23.33 13.39 10.56
CA GLY A 481 23.58 13.52 9.13
C GLY A 481 22.30 13.63 8.30
N PRO A 482 22.35 14.33 7.16
CA PRO A 482 21.26 14.35 6.19
C PRO A 482 21.03 12.96 5.56
N CYS A 483 19.87 12.75 4.92
CA CYS A 483 19.72 11.55 4.09
C CYS A 483 20.61 11.67 2.83
N PRO A 484 21.17 10.55 2.32
CA PRO A 484 22.10 10.57 1.21
C PRO A 484 21.61 11.29 -0.05
N ASP A 485 20.31 11.17 -0.39
CA ASP A 485 19.73 11.84 -1.55
C ASP A 485 19.70 13.38 -1.36
N ALA A 486 19.48 13.86 -0.15
CA ALA A 486 19.56 15.28 0.16
C ALA A 486 21.01 15.80 0.23
N GLU A 487 21.92 14.99 0.81
CA GLU A 487 23.34 15.31 0.94
C GLU A 487 24.01 15.52 -0.43
N GLU A 488 23.74 14.65 -1.40
CA GLU A 488 24.24 14.77 -2.78
C GLU A 488 23.88 16.10 -3.44
N MET A 489 22.74 16.66 -3.09
CA MET A 489 22.24 17.95 -3.60
C MET A 489 22.54 19.11 -2.66
N GLY A 490 23.35 18.90 -1.63
CA GLY A 490 23.73 19.93 -0.65
C GLY A 490 22.59 20.40 0.25
N ALA A 491 21.52 19.61 0.42
CA ALA A 491 20.41 19.91 1.27
C ALA A 491 20.58 19.30 2.67
N MET A 492 20.33 20.07 3.72
CA MET A 492 20.42 19.66 5.12
C MET A 492 19.06 19.13 5.61
N GLU A 493 18.66 17.97 5.07
CA GLU A 493 17.37 17.32 5.35
C GLU A 493 17.60 15.87 5.81
N ARG A 494 17.06 15.51 6.99
CA ARG A 494 17.13 14.13 7.47
C ARG A 494 16.21 13.21 6.68
N PHE A 495 15.08 13.74 6.21
CA PHE A 495 14.05 13.02 5.49
C PHE A 495 13.75 13.68 4.16
N SER A 496 13.67 12.91 3.08
CA SER A 496 13.22 13.43 1.79
C SER A 496 11.73 13.79 1.84
N CYS A 497 10.89 12.91 2.35
CA CYS A 497 9.49 13.19 2.65
C CYS A 497 9.23 13.06 4.15
N LYS A 498 8.34 13.90 4.70
CA LYS A 498 8.09 14.00 6.14
C LYS A 498 6.65 13.72 6.52
N MET A 499 5.74 13.96 5.61
CA MET A 499 4.30 13.89 5.86
C MET A 499 3.61 13.06 4.77
N ALA A 500 2.54 12.37 5.17
CA ALA A 500 1.66 11.63 4.27
C ALA A 500 0.22 11.70 4.79
N ILE A 501 -0.74 11.28 3.98
CA ILE A 501 -2.05 10.87 4.49
C ILE A 501 -1.80 9.52 5.15
N ALA A 502 -1.95 9.44 6.47
CA ALA A 502 -1.70 8.22 7.21
C ALA A 502 -2.88 7.88 8.10
N PRO A 503 -3.25 6.58 8.19
CA PRO A 503 -4.15 6.09 9.21
C PRO A 503 -3.46 5.95 10.55
#